data_73dc8fbe43d379ef2f82a3e6c0f6bff3
#
_entry.id   73dc8fbe43d379ef2f82a3e6c0f6bff3
#
_cell.length_a   1.000
_cell.length_b   1.000
_cell.length_c   1.000
_cell.angle_alpha   90.00
_cell.angle_beta   90.00
_cell.angle_gamma   90.00
#
_symmetry.space_group_name_H-M   'P 1'
#
loop_
_entity.id
_entity.type
_entity.pdbx_description
1 polymer ?
#
loop_
_entity_poly.entity_id
_entity_poly.type
_entity_poly.pdbx_seq_one_letter_code
_entity_poly.pdbx_strand_id
1 'polypeptide(L)' 'MDQDLLELAIRARGGELELAAALHHDVPVIDWWRRTGLPDEMRPLVGALAGEAPELSA' A
#
# COMPACT_ATOMS: atom_id res chain seq x y z
N MET A 1 -1.31 10.12 -8.11
CA MET A 1 -1.85 10.58 -6.86
C MET A 1 -1.54 9.60 -5.76
N ASP A 2 -1.24 10.11 -4.60
CA ASP A 2 -0.84 9.24 -3.48
C ASP A 2 -1.92 8.28 -3.08
N GLN A 3 -3.16 8.75 -3.08
CA GLN A 3 -4.27 7.88 -2.70
C GLN A 3 -4.47 6.76 -3.71
N ASP A 4 -4.23 7.03 -4.97
CA ASP A 4 -4.35 6.00 -5.99
C ASP A 4 -3.28 4.93 -5.80
N LEU A 5 -2.08 5.34 -5.46
CA LEU A 5 -1.00 4.40 -5.21
C LEU A 5 -1.34 3.49 -4.04
N LEU A 6 -1.86 4.08 -2.97
CA LEU A 6 -2.24 3.32 -1.79
C LEU A 6 -3.36 2.33 -2.11
N GLU A 7 -4.36 2.76 -2.87
CA GLU A 7 -5.45 1.88 -3.25
C GLU A 7 -4.96 0.73 -4.11
N LEU A 8 -4.04 0.99 -5.02
CA LEU A 8 -3.46 -0.05 -5.83
C LEU A 8 -2.73 -1.08 -4.97
N ALA A 9 -1.99 -0.60 -3.99
CA ALA A 9 -1.26 -1.49 -3.10
C ALA A 9 -2.22 -2.35 -2.28
N ILE A 10 -3.30 -1.75 -1.80
CA ILE A 10 -4.30 -2.49 -1.05
C ILE A 10 -4.87 -3.62 -1.89
N ARG A 11 -5.20 -3.33 -3.14
CA ARG A 11 -5.73 -4.35 -4.03
C ARG A 11 -4.70 -5.42 -4.34
N ALA A 12 -3.47 -4.99 -4.58
CA ALA A 12 -2.41 -5.92 -4.95
C ALA A 12 -2.12 -6.90 -3.82
N ARG A 13 -2.22 -6.45 -2.59
CA ARG A 13 -1.95 -7.32 -1.45
C ARG A 13 -3.17 -8.11 -0.99
N GLY A 14 -4.35 -7.74 -1.44
CA GLY A 14 -5.56 -8.47 -1.07
C GLY A 14 -6.38 -7.83 0.03
N GLY A 15 -6.10 -6.58 0.39
CA GLY A 15 -6.87 -5.85 1.38
C GLY A 15 -6.00 -5.02 2.30
N GLU A 16 -6.64 -4.19 3.11
CA GLU A 16 -5.92 -3.32 4.03
C GLU A 16 -5.11 -4.11 5.05
N LEU A 17 -5.67 -5.18 5.55
CA LEU A 17 -4.97 -5.99 6.54
C LEU A 17 -3.70 -6.59 5.95
N GLU A 18 -3.81 -7.10 4.73
CA GLU A 18 -2.65 -7.70 4.07
C GLU A 18 -1.57 -6.67 3.80
N LEU A 19 -1.98 -5.48 3.38
CA LEU A 19 -1.02 -4.42 3.12
C LEU A 19 -0.37 -3.98 4.42
N ALA A 20 -1.15 -3.81 5.48
CA ALA A 20 -0.61 -3.41 6.77
C ALA A 20 0.43 -4.42 7.25
N ALA A 21 0.13 -5.70 7.12
CA ALA A 21 1.06 -6.73 7.51
C ALA A 21 2.36 -6.65 6.70
N ALA A 22 2.25 -6.40 5.41
CA ALA A 22 3.42 -6.29 4.55
C ALA A 22 4.30 -5.10 4.93
N LEU A 23 3.68 -4.05 5.45
CA LEU A 23 4.40 -2.85 5.85
C LEU A 23 4.77 -2.85 7.33
N HIS A 24 4.37 -3.87 8.06
CA HIS A 24 4.57 -3.95 9.52
C HIS A 24 3.88 -2.83 10.26
N HIS A 25 2.67 -2.49 9.79
CA HIS A 25 1.83 -1.47 10.41
C HIS A 25 0.47 -2.07 10.69
N ASP A 26 -0.35 -1.31 11.39
CA ASP A 26 -1.72 -1.72 11.70
C ASP A 26 -2.70 -1.14 10.69
N VAL A 27 -3.87 -1.77 10.58
CA VAL A 27 -4.91 -1.29 9.68
C VAL A 27 -5.28 0.17 9.93
N PRO A 28 -5.41 0.65 11.19
CA PRO A 28 -5.71 2.07 11.41
C PRO A 28 -4.72 3.02 10.77
N VAL A 29 -3.46 2.63 10.67
CA VAL A 29 -2.45 3.45 10.01
C VAL A 29 -2.75 3.58 8.53
N ILE A 30 -3.10 2.47 7.90
CA ILE A 30 -3.45 2.46 6.48
C ILE A 30 -4.68 3.34 6.25
N ASP A 31 -5.67 3.21 7.09
CA ASP A 31 -6.89 4.00 6.97
C ASP A 31 -6.60 5.50 7.13
N TRP A 32 -5.71 5.84 8.04
CA TRP A 32 -5.31 7.21 8.24
C TRP A 32 -4.64 7.77 7.00
N TRP A 33 -3.75 7.00 6.38
CA TRP A 33 -3.10 7.43 5.15
C TRP A 33 -4.11 7.64 4.02
N ARG A 34 -5.17 6.85 4.00
CA ARG A 34 -6.21 7.00 2.99
C ARG A 34 -6.95 8.32 3.14
N ARG A 35 -7.00 8.84 4.34
CA ARG A 35 -7.66 10.12 4.60
C ARG A 35 -6.74 11.30 4.42
N THR A 36 -5.51 11.19 4.87
CA THR A 36 -4.60 12.32 4.95
C THR A 36 -3.54 12.32 3.88
N GLY A 37 -3.35 11.21 3.22
CA GLY A 37 -2.32 11.11 2.20
C GLY A 37 -1.17 10.24 2.66
N LEU A 38 -0.52 9.60 1.69
CA LEU A 38 0.60 8.72 1.96
C LEU A 38 1.85 9.54 2.20
N PRO A 39 2.59 9.27 3.29
CA PRO A 39 3.84 9.98 3.53
C PRO A 39 4.85 9.74 2.41
N ASP A 40 5.63 10.76 2.11
CA ASP A 40 6.62 10.65 1.04
C ASP A 40 7.60 9.50 1.28
N GLU A 41 7.97 9.30 2.52
CA GLU A 41 8.96 8.27 2.85
C GLU A 41 8.41 6.86 2.62
N MET A 42 7.10 6.71 2.58
CA MET A 42 6.47 5.41 2.35
C MET A 42 6.16 5.16 0.89
N ARG A 43 6.28 6.16 0.04
CA ARG A 43 5.90 6.02 -1.36
C ARG A 43 6.71 4.96 -2.10
N PRO A 44 8.03 4.92 -1.97
CA PRO A 44 8.79 3.87 -2.66
C PRO A 44 8.39 2.48 -2.21
N LEU A 45 8.16 2.31 -0.91
CA LEU A 45 7.81 1.02 -0.37
C LEU A 45 6.42 0.58 -0.83
N VAL A 46 5.46 1.47 -0.70
CA VAL A 46 4.09 1.17 -1.13
C VAL A 46 4.04 0.97 -2.64
N GLY A 47 4.81 1.75 -3.38
CA GLY A 47 4.87 1.60 -4.82
C GLY A 47 5.42 0.25 -5.23
N ALA A 48 6.45 -0.21 -4.53
CA ALA A 48 7.01 -1.52 -4.80
C ALA A 48 5.98 -2.61 -4.55
N LEU A 49 5.25 -2.51 -3.45
CA LEU A 49 4.23 -3.51 -3.12
C LEU A 49 3.07 -3.47 -4.12
N ALA A 50 2.72 -2.28 -4.58
CA ALA A 50 1.62 -2.16 -5.53
C ALA A 50 1.98 -2.73 -6.89
N GLY A 51 3.24 -2.58 -7.28
CA GLY A 51 3.65 -2.96 -8.63
C GLY A 51 4.21 -4.35 -8.76
N GLU A 52 4.60 -4.99 -7.67
CA GLU A 52 5.30 -6.26 -7.78
C GLU A 52 4.39 -7.47 -7.81
N ALA A 53 3.15 -7.32 -7.37
CA ALA A 53 2.33 -8.50 -7.16
C ALA A 53 2.12 -9.35 -8.41
N PRO A 54 1.59 -8.81 -9.50
CA PRO A 54 1.27 -9.67 -10.64
C PRO A 54 2.44 -9.94 -11.55
N GLU A 55 3.26 -8.96 -11.77
CA GLU A 55 4.28 -9.10 -12.81
C GLU A 55 5.43 -9.96 -12.40
N LEU A 56 5.56 -10.22 -11.13
CA LEU A 56 6.65 -11.06 -10.70
C LEU A 56 6.58 -12.44 -11.27
N SER A 57 5.38 -12.89 -11.53
CA SER A 57 5.21 -14.20 -12.07
C SER A 57 5.66 -14.28 -13.53
N ALA A 58 5.78 -13.17 -14.14
CA ALA A 58 6.26 -13.16 -15.51
C ALA A 58 7.75 -13.29 -15.52
#